data_ec488f21e81c3ce69a72d8bab3088ce3
#
_entry.id   ec488f21e81c3ce69a72d8bab3088ce3
#
_cell.length_a   1.000
_cell.length_b   1.000
_cell.length_c   1.000
_cell.angle_alpha   90.00
_cell.angle_beta   90.00
_cell.angle_gamma   90.00
#
_symmetry.space_group_name_H-M   'P 1'
#
loop_
_entity.id
_entity.type
_entity.pdbx_description
1 polymer ?
#
loop_
_entity_poly.entity_id
_entity_poly.type
_entity_poly.pdbx_seq_one_letter_code
_entity_poly.pdbx_strand_id
1 'polypeptide(L)'
;MDGDSSPKPRLLVIKGTFEKFGGAERDLLNNLQAWQAHFEISFASLSLPVEARDHLDSLGILYLTPIAPWLKPTGVWAEFRAKASRQASNRWWNMLEMTEQGLRLRDVIATSDAVHITSGVGSLEFSQLIPSDLPVHYHCLEPHRGLHADVLHRTLDGTPKQSLGLTRFLLSKQRRTDILLTHAVNDRPNGCISGNSPWIQQRIQTVYGIEAGLLLPSVNIDVWTGDSPPPEDFVVTIGAASWVKGSLDTVDMLAGTGLVLHHVGGGDTDALERHAASRSVELVVEARLSQSDLVNLVKRARAVVSLARAEPFGLTPIEAQAAGTPALMVDEGGYRHTVEEGVSGRLLARGDWKMWHAALKQSADPDIRSRWSEAGRTNIPTPTEQADALHSIVKNLLPRE
;
A
#
# COMPACT_ATOMS: atom_id res chain seq x y z
N MET A 1 1.22 37.23 -11.73
CA MET A 1 2.09 36.22 -11.13
C MET A 1 2.57 35.38 -12.30
N ASP A 2 3.75 35.71 -12.79
CA ASP A 2 4.35 35.03 -13.92
C ASP A 2 4.74 33.63 -13.44
N GLY A 3 4.05 32.63 -13.96
CA GLY A 3 4.39 31.23 -13.73
C GLY A 3 5.80 30.98 -14.27
N ASP A 4 6.65 30.40 -13.44
CA ASP A 4 7.97 29.91 -13.82
C ASP A 4 7.80 29.02 -15.06
N SER A 5 8.23 29.52 -16.22
CA SER A 5 8.04 28.88 -17.52
C SER A 5 9.14 27.82 -17.80
N SER A 6 9.87 27.39 -16.78
CA SER A 6 10.83 26.29 -16.92
C SER A 6 10.10 25.00 -17.29
N PRO A 7 10.63 24.22 -18.26
CA PRO A 7 10.02 22.93 -18.59
C PRO A 7 10.00 22.01 -17.36
N LYS A 8 8.87 21.31 -17.16
CA LYS A 8 8.75 20.35 -16.07
C LYS A 8 9.77 19.23 -16.21
N PRO A 9 10.39 18.78 -15.10
CA PRO A 9 11.25 17.60 -15.14
C PRO A 9 10.49 16.36 -15.63
N ARG A 10 11.14 15.55 -16.44
CA ARG A 10 10.61 14.29 -16.97
C ARG A 10 10.87 13.18 -15.96
N LEU A 11 9.80 12.69 -15.34
CA LEU A 11 9.84 11.66 -14.31
C LEU A 11 9.41 10.30 -14.86
N LEU A 12 10.33 9.33 -14.85
CA LEU A 12 9.99 7.93 -15.13
C LEU A 12 9.54 7.24 -13.84
N VAL A 13 8.26 6.86 -13.80
CA VAL A 13 7.67 6.13 -12.66
C VAL A 13 7.72 4.63 -12.91
N ILE A 14 8.29 3.89 -11.97
CA ILE A 14 8.47 2.45 -12.03
C ILE A 14 7.64 1.75 -10.97
N LYS A 15 6.81 0.80 -11.41
CA LYS A 15 6.14 -0.18 -10.55
C LYS A 15 6.35 -1.57 -11.16
N GLY A 16 6.84 -2.54 -10.37
CA GLY A 16 7.12 -3.89 -10.89
C GLY A 16 5.87 -4.57 -11.40
N THR A 17 5.05 -5.12 -10.52
CA THR A 17 3.76 -5.70 -10.90
C THR A 17 2.61 -5.10 -10.12
N PHE A 18 1.45 -5.00 -10.76
CA PHE A 18 0.16 -4.78 -10.10
C PHE A 18 -0.46 -6.15 -9.78
N GLU A 19 -0.01 -6.78 -8.70
CA GLU A 19 -0.45 -8.16 -8.34
C GLU A 19 -1.92 -8.21 -7.94
N LYS A 20 -2.34 -7.19 -7.21
CA LYS A 20 -3.71 -7.00 -6.73
C LYS A 20 -3.95 -5.50 -6.75
N PHE A 21 -5.07 -5.08 -7.26
CA PHE A 21 -5.43 -3.66 -7.25
C PHE A 21 -5.78 -3.25 -5.81
N GLY A 22 -4.75 -3.19 -4.96
CA GLY A 22 -4.82 -2.90 -3.53
C GLY A 22 -4.67 -1.42 -3.21
N GLY A 23 -4.57 -1.10 -1.91
CA GLY A 23 -4.41 0.29 -1.44
C GLY A 23 -3.17 0.98 -2.00
N ALA A 24 -2.03 0.28 -2.06
CA ALA A 24 -0.78 0.84 -2.57
C ALA A 24 -0.80 1.14 -4.08
N GLU A 25 -1.47 0.32 -4.88
CA GLU A 25 -1.65 0.52 -6.30
C GLU A 25 -2.62 1.67 -6.58
N ARG A 26 -3.72 1.73 -5.82
CA ARG A 26 -4.70 2.84 -5.91
C ARG A 26 -4.08 4.16 -5.48
N ASP A 27 -3.32 4.18 -4.37
CA ASP A 27 -2.61 5.38 -3.92
C ASP A 27 -1.68 5.91 -5.02
N LEU A 28 -0.84 5.06 -5.60
CA LEU A 28 0.06 5.45 -6.68
C LEU A 28 -0.69 6.07 -7.86
N LEU A 29 -1.72 5.39 -8.39
CA LEU A 29 -2.46 5.88 -9.55
C LEU A 29 -3.23 7.18 -9.26
N ASN A 30 -3.85 7.28 -8.10
CA ASN A 30 -4.61 8.46 -7.70
C ASN A 30 -3.74 9.72 -7.56
N ASN A 31 -2.45 9.56 -7.27
CA ASN A 31 -1.52 10.66 -7.13
C ASN A 31 -0.93 11.15 -8.47
N LEU A 32 -0.96 10.33 -9.52
CA LEU A 32 -0.33 10.68 -10.82
C LEU A 32 -0.88 11.98 -11.39
N GLN A 33 -2.18 12.24 -11.28
CA GLN A 33 -2.79 13.48 -11.75
C GLN A 33 -2.20 14.71 -11.03
N ALA A 34 -2.04 14.65 -9.72
CA ALA A 34 -1.44 15.74 -8.95
C ALA A 34 0.05 15.89 -9.28
N TRP A 35 0.77 14.78 -9.50
CA TRP A 35 2.18 14.81 -9.89
C TRP A 35 2.41 15.49 -11.25
N GLN A 36 1.45 15.45 -12.17
CA GLN A 36 1.52 16.17 -13.45
C GLN A 36 1.58 17.70 -13.28
N ALA A 37 1.24 18.23 -12.11
CA ALA A 37 1.47 19.66 -11.81
C ALA A 37 2.97 20.01 -11.83
N HIS A 38 3.83 19.06 -11.43
CA HIS A 38 5.29 19.26 -11.28
C HIS A 38 6.12 18.50 -12.30
N PHE A 39 5.60 17.45 -12.92
CA PHE A 39 6.37 16.54 -13.76
C PHE A 39 5.68 16.25 -15.09
N GLU A 40 6.51 16.00 -16.11
CA GLU A 40 6.11 15.24 -17.30
C GLU A 40 6.35 13.74 -16.99
N ILE A 41 5.27 12.95 -16.94
CA ILE A 41 5.33 11.58 -16.42
C ILE A 41 5.34 10.56 -17.55
N SER A 42 6.27 9.61 -17.47
CA SER A 42 6.22 8.33 -18.15
C SER A 42 6.14 7.19 -17.12
N PHE A 43 5.47 6.11 -17.47
CA PHE A 43 5.24 4.99 -16.54
C PHE A 43 5.77 3.68 -17.13
N ALA A 44 6.40 2.82 -16.33
CA ALA A 44 6.79 1.49 -16.79
C ALA A 44 6.47 0.43 -15.72
N SER A 45 5.89 -0.69 -16.18
CA SER A 45 5.52 -1.81 -15.31
C SER A 45 5.68 -3.15 -16.02
N LEU A 46 5.95 -4.21 -15.24
CA LEU A 46 6.02 -5.58 -15.76
C LEU A 46 4.64 -6.18 -16.07
N SER A 47 3.58 -5.63 -15.46
CA SER A 47 2.20 -5.94 -15.78
C SER A 47 1.28 -4.81 -15.32
N LEU A 48 0.31 -4.45 -16.15
CA LEU A 48 -0.73 -3.47 -15.86
C LEU A 48 -2.10 -4.10 -16.12
N PRO A 49 -3.02 -4.13 -15.14
CA PRO A 49 -4.40 -4.49 -15.38
C PRO A 49 -5.10 -3.44 -16.24
N VAL A 50 -6.22 -3.81 -16.86
CA VAL A 50 -6.97 -2.94 -17.77
C VAL A 50 -7.36 -1.62 -17.09
N GLU A 51 -7.84 -1.69 -15.85
CA GLU A 51 -8.25 -0.51 -15.09
C GLU A 51 -7.11 0.51 -14.88
N ALA A 52 -5.85 0.01 -14.71
CA ALA A 52 -4.69 0.88 -14.60
C ALA A 52 -4.29 1.49 -15.95
N ARG A 53 -4.40 0.73 -17.04
CA ARG A 53 -4.16 1.22 -18.41
C ARG A 53 -5.15 2.33 -18.76
N ASP A 54 -6.46 2.09 -18.56
CA ASP A 54 -7.52 3.05 -18.81
C ASP A 54 -7.31 4.35 -18.02
N HIS A 55 -6.83 4.23 -16.77
CA HIS A 55 -6.53 5.39 -15.95
C HIS A 55 -5.34 6.18 -16.51
N LEU A 56 -4.23 5.52 -16.88
CA LEU A 56 -3.06 6.18 -17.47
C LEU A 56 -3.41 6.84 -18.81
N ASP A 57 -4.22 6.18 -19.65
CA ASP A 57 -4.72 6.72 -20.91
C ASP A 57 -5.57 7.97 -20.68
N SER A 58 -6.44 7.96 -19.65
CA SER A 58 -7.28 9.11 -19.30
C SER A 58 -6.46 10.34 -18.87
N LEU A 59 -5.27 10.13 -18.32
CA LEU A 59 -4.33 11.18 -17.92
C LEU A 59 -3.35 11.57 -19.04
N GLY A 60 -3.36 10.87 -20.19
CA GLY A 60 -2.40 11.09 -21.28
C GLY A 60 -0.96 10.68 -20.89
N ILE A 61 -0.79 9.77 -19.93
CA ILE A 61 0.52 9.31 -19.49
C ILE A 61 0.99 8.16 -20.37
N LEU A 62 2.18 8.34 -20.99
CA LEU A 62 2.85 7.26 -21.70
C LEU A 62 3.19 6.13 -20.74
N TYR A 63 2.76 4.90 -21.04
CA TYR A 63 3.16 3.74 -20.28
C TYR A 63 3.80 2.66 -21.12
N LEU A 64 4.72 1.91 -20.52
CA LEU A 64 5.50 0.86 -21.16
C LEU A 64 5.33 -0.45 -20.42
N THR A 65 5.00 -1.52 -21.16
CA THR A 65 4.84 -2.88 -20.63
C THR A 65 5.60 -3.89 -21.50
N PRO A 66 6.02 -5.03 -20.96
CA PRO A 66 6.65 -6.07 -21.75
C PRO A 66 5.65 -6.69 -22.72
N ILE A 67 6.12 -7.11 -23.92
CA ILE A 67 5.31 -7.83 -24.93
C ILE A 67 4.54 -9.01 -24.30
N ALA A 68 5.18 -9.73 -23.39
CA ALA A 68 4.52 -10.76 -22.58
C ALA A 68 4.50 -10.31 -21.12
N PRO A 69 3.33 -9.94 -20.55
CA PRO A 69 3.21 -9.53 -19.17
C PRO A 69 3.81 -10.55 -18.22
N TRP A 70 4.45 -10.07 -17.14
CA TRP A 70 4.97 -10.94 -16.11
C TRP A 70 4.15 -10.78 -14.83
N LEU A 71 3.53 -11.90 -14.43
CA LEU A 71 2.84 -12.00 -13.16
C LEU A 71 3.72 -12.75 -12.18
N LYS A 72 3.75 -12.32 -10.92
CA LYS A 72 4.46 -13.05 -9.88
C LYS A 72 3.89 -14.47 -9.76
N PRO A 73 4.74 -15.49 -9.85
CA PRO A 73 4.30 -16.86 -9.63
C PRO A 73 3.81 -17.06 -8.19
N THR A 74 2.73 -17.81 -8.03
CA THR A 74 2.15 -18.11 -6.72
C THR A 74 2.74 -19.39 -6.13
N GLY A 75 3.04 -19.37 -4.83
CA GLY A 75 3.60 -20.48 -4.09
C GLY A 75 5.13 -20.46 -3.99
N VAL A 76 5.63 -20.94 -2.85
CA VAL A 76 7.05 -20.80 -2.44
C VAL A 76 8.04 -21.33 -3.47
N TRP A 77 7.78 -22.50 -4.04
CA TRP A 77 8.67 -23.11 -5.04
C TRP A 77 8.63 -22.39 -6.40
N ALA A 78 7.47 -21.90 -6.81
CA ALA A 78 7.35 -21.13 -8.04
C ALA A 78 8.02 -19.75 -7.88
N GLU A 79 7.83 -19.09 -6.75
CA GLU A 79 8.51 -17.84 -6.41
C GLU A 79 10.02 -18.02 -6.33
N PHE A 80 10.49 -19.09 -5.69
CA PHE A 80 11.92 -19.42 -5.64
C PHE A 80 12.51 -19.60 -7.04
N ARG A 81 11.86 -20.39 -7.90
CA ARG A 81 12.31 -20.60 -9.30
C ARG A 81 12.33 -19.30 -10.09
N ALA A 82 11.29 -18.48 -9.99
CA ALA A 82 11.21 -17.20 -10.69
C ALA A 82 12.36 -16.26 -10.28
N LYS A 83 12.65 -16.19 -8.99
CA LYS A 83 13.77 -15.39 -8.47
C LYS A 83 15.13 -15.99 -8.85
N ALA A 84 15.30 -17.31 -8.76
CA ALA A 84 16.53 -18.00 -9.15
C ALA A 84 16.86 -17.79 -10.65
N SER A 85 15.84 -17.79 -11.50
CA SER A 85 15.97 -17.55 -12.95
C SER A 85 15.93 -16.04 -13.33
N ARG A 86 15.91 -15.14 -12.38
CA ARG A 86 15.89 -13.67 -12.57
C ARG A 86 14.79 -13.20 -13.54
N GLN A 87 13.61 -13.79 -13.46
CA GLN A 87 12.53 -13.54 -14.43
C GLN A 87 12.14 -12.06 -14.51
N ALA A 88 12.00 -11.36 -13.39
CA ALA A 88 11.68 -9.94 -13.38
C ALA A 88 12.81 -9.11 -14.04
N SER A 89 14.08 -9.34 -13.66
CA SER A 89 15.22 -8.65 -14.27
C SER A 89 15.26 -8.88 -15.78
N ASN A 90 15.09 -10.13 -16.23
CA ASN A 90 15.11 -10.47 -17.66
C ASN A 90 13.98 -9.76 -18.43
N ARG A 91 12.81 -9.59 -17.82
CA ARG A 91 11.70 -8.83 -18.44
C ARG A 91 12.07 -7.36 -18.61
N TRP A 92 12.63 -6.73 -17.57
CA TRP A 92 13.13 -5.37 -17.66
C TRP A 92 14.21 -5.22 -18.73
N TRP A 93 15.18 -6.13 -18.80
CA TRP A 93 16.21 -6.14 -19.85
C TRP A 93 15.62 -6.21 -21.26
N ASN A 94 14.62 -7.07 -21.48
CA ASN A 94 13.96 -7.18 -22.78
C ASN A 94 13.22 -5.90 -23.16
N MET A 95 12.62 -5.19 -22.20
CA MET A 95 11.94 -3.92 -22.44
C MET A 95 12.90 -2.80 -22.87
N LEU A 96 14.19 -2.89 -22.55
CA LEU A 96 15.18 -1.91 -23.05
C LEU A 96 15.18 -1.85 -24.59
N GLU A 97 14.93 -2.98 -25.24
CA GLU A 97 14.95 -3.09 -26.70
C GLU A 97 13.56 -2.97 -27.32
N MET A 98 12.52 -3.53 -26.66
CA MET A 98 11.17 -3.56 -27.20
C MET A 98 10.12 -3.72 -26.11
N THR A 99 9.10 -2.90 -26.16
CA THR A 99 7.91 -2.96 -25.32
C THR A 99 6.65 -3.33 -26.14
N GLU A 100 5.56 -3.62 -25.47
CA GLU A 100 4.26 -3.84 -26.13
C GLU A 100 3.84 -2.63 -26.99
N GLN A 101 4.20 -1.41 -26.56
CA GLN A 101 3.92 -0.15 -27.26
C GLN A 101 4.84 0.12 -28.47
N GLY A 102 5.75 -0.79 -28.79
CA GLY A 102 6.70 -0.62 -29.89
C GLY A 102 7.84 0.37 -29.62
N LEU A 103 7.95 0.87 -28.40
CA LEU A 103 8.99 1.79 -27.95
C LEU A 103 10.10 1.04 -27.21
N ARG A 104 11.28 1.65 -27.12
CA ARG A 104 12.39 1.10 -26.34
C ARG A 104 12.45 1.81 -25.00
N LEU A 105 12.43 1.06 -23.91
CA LEU A 105 12.53 1.62 -22.57
C LEU A 105 13.85 2.38 -22.35
N ARG A 106 14.95 1.97 -23.02
CA ARG A 106 16.24 2.70 -22.97
C ARG A 106 16.13 4.15 -23.44
N ASP A 107 15.29 4.43 -24.46
CA ASP A 107 15.13 5.78 -24.99
C ASP A 107 14.35 6.65 -24.00
N VAL A 108 13.37 6.08 -23.32
CA VAL A 108 12.64 6.78 -22.24
C VAL A 108 13.55 7.06 -21.04
N ILE A 109 14.38 6.09 -20.63
CA ILE A 109 15.38 6.30 -19.59
C ILE A 109 16.34 7.43 -19.97
N ALA A 110 16.85 7.42 -21.20
CA ALA A 110 17.82 8.42 -21.69
C ALA A 110 17.25 9.85 -21.77
N THR A 111 15.93 9.97 -21.86
CA THR A 111 15.26 11.28 -21.91
C THR A 111 14.67 11.69 -20.56
N SER A 112 14.73 10.84 -19.54
CA SER A 112 14.21 11.15 -18.20
C SER A 112 15.22 11.97 -17.40
N ASP A 113 14.72 12.89 -16.59
CA ASP A 113 15.53 13.71 -15.69
C ASP A 113 15.66 13.07 -14.29
N ALA A 114 14.69 12.20 -13.91
CA ALA A 114 14.73 11.40 -12.70
C ALA A 114 13.89 10.12 -12.83
N VAL A 115 14.17 9.15 -11.96
CA VAL A 115 13.39 7.91 -11.83
C VAL A 115 12.78 7.82 -10.43
N HIS A 116 11.49 7.56 -10.37
CA HIS A 116 10.75 7.23 -9.15
C HIS A 116 10.38 5.74 -9.15
N ILE A 117 10.92 4.98 -8.21
CA ILE A 117 10.59 3.56 -8.05
C ILE A 117 9.65 3.40 -6.87
N THR A 118 8.40 2.97 -7.11
CA THR A 118 7.51 2.53 -6.04
C THR A 118 7.72 1.05 -5.75
N SER A 119 7.91 0.70 -4.48
CA SER A 119 8.15 -0.69 -4.10
C SER A 119 7.01 -1.62 -4.52
N GLY A 120 7.39 -2.83 -4.88
CA GLY A 120 6.52 -3.88 -5.37
C GLY A 120 7.36 -5.03 -5.89
N VAL A 121 6.72 -6.15 -6.21
CA VAL A 121 7.45 -7.30 -6.75
C VAL A 121 8.01 -6.97 -8.13
N GLY A 122 9.32 -7.08 -8.27
CA GLY A 122 10.04 -6.76 -9.50
C GLY A 122 10.40 -5.27 -9.69
N SER A 123 9.99 -4.37 -8.77
CA SER A 123 10.31 -2.95 -8.88
C SER A 123 11.80 -2.66 -8.68
N LEU A 124 12.37 -3.18 -7.61
CA LEU A 124 13.73 -2.85 -7.21
C LEU A 124 14.78 -3.41 -8.18
N GLU A 125 14.47 -4.51 -8.88
CA GLU A 125 15.32 -5.08 -9.92
C GLU A 125 15.58 -4.10 -11.07
N PHE A 126 14.67 -3.14 -11.31
CA PHE A 126 14.84 -2.09 -12.30
C PHE A 126 16.03 -1.16 -12.01
N SER A 127 16.37 -0.98 -10.74
CA SER A 127 17.48 -0.10 -10.32
C SER A 127 18.82 -0.44 -10.99
N GLN A 128 19.01 -1.68 -11.44
CA GLN A 128 20.21 -2.14 -12.13
C GLN A 128 20.34 -1.62 -13.57
N LEU A 129 19.26 -1.06 -14.13
CA LEU A 129 19.21 -0.55 -15.50
C LEU A 129 19.38 0.97 -15.58
N ILE A 130 19.38 1.64 -14.43
CA ILE A 130 19.42 3.10 -14.35
C ILE A 130 20.87 3.57 -14.42
N PRO A 131 21.23 4.45 -15.37
CA PRO A 131 22.56 5.07 -15.45
C PRO A 131 22.99 5.67 -14.11
N SER A 132 24.30 5.66 -13.81
CA SER A 132 24.82 6.07 -12.50
C SER A 132 24.59 7.54 -12.16
N ASP A 133 24.50 8.38 -13.18
CA ASP A 133 24.29 9.83 -13.11
C ASP A 133 22.81 10.24 -13.04
N LEU A 134 21.88 9.34 -13.41
CA LEU A 134 20.45 9.64 -13.38
C LEU A 134 19.92 9.57 -11.94
N PRO A 135 19.26 10.63 -11.43
CA PRO A 135 18.64 10.68 -10.10
C PRO A 135 17.60 9.58 -9.87
N VAL A 136 17.61 8.98 -8.66
CA VAL A 136 16.68 7.90 -8.31
C VAL A 136 16.08 8.13 -6.93
N HIS A 137 14.76 8.18 -6.87
CA HIS A 137 14.01 8.08 -5.63
C HIS A 137 13.36 6.69 -5.51
N TYR A 138 13.66 5.97 -4.44
CA TYR A 138 12.98 4.70 -4.11
C TYR A 138 11.96 4.91 -2.99
N HIS A 139 10.67 4.85 -3.32
CA HIS A 139 9.58 4.87 -2.35
C HIS A 139 9.35 3.45 -1.83
N CYS A 140 9.96 3.15 -0.69
CA CYS A 140 9.85 1.87 -0.01
C CYS A 140 8.58 1.85 0.85
N LEU A 141 7.47 1.38 0.33
CA LEU A 141 6.21 1.25 1.07
C LEU A 141 6.32 0.31 2.25
N GLU A 142 7.17 -0.71 2.14
CA GLU A 142 7.66 -1.58 3.22
C GLU A 142 8.85 -2.41 2.72
N PRO A 143 9.81 -2.79 3.60
CA PRO A 143 10.78 -3.82 3.29
C PRO A 143 10.07 -5.12 2.88
N HIS A 144 10.58 -5.80 1.85
CA HIS A 144 9.88 -6.94 1.24
C HIS A 144 9.41 -7.96 2.28
N ARG A 145 8.10 -7.91 2.61
CA ARG A 145 7.50 -8.64 3.74
C ARG A 145 7.76 -10.15 3.69
N GLY A 146 7.71 -10.74 2.51
CA GLY A 146 7.99 -12.18 2.34
C GLY A 146 9.47 -12.55 2.52
N LEU A 147 10.40 -11.60 2.55
CA LEU A 147 11.83 -11.84 2.78
C LEU A 147 12.24 -11.52 4.21
N HIS A 148 11.73 -10.42 4.78
CA HIS A 148 12.18 -9.83 6.03
C HIS A 148 11.21 -10.05 7.20
N ALA A 149 10.04 -10.67 6.95
CA ALA A 149 9.06 -11.01 7.97
C ALA A 149 8.43 -12.39 7.69
N ASP A 150 8.02 -13.08 8.74
CA ASP A 150 7.40 -14.41 8.61
C ASP A 150 5.88 -14.36 8.38
N VAL A 151 5.32 -13.16 8.35
CA VAL A 151 3.85 -12.97 8.35
C VAL A 151 3.15 -13.55 7.13
N LEU A 152 3.79 -13.55 5.95
CA LEU A 152 3.22 -14.14 4.73
C LEU A 152 3.38 -15.65 4.65
N HIS A 153 4.20 -16.25 5.53
CA HIS A 153 4.49 -17.69 5.56
C HIS A 153 3.56 -18.45 6.52
N ARG A 154 2.42 -17.86 6.88
CA ARG A 154 1.43 -18.42 7.79
C ARG A 154 0.09 -18.63 7.10
N THR A 155 -0.64 -19.63 7.56
CA THR A 155 -2.05 -19.87 7.25
C THR A 155 -2.93 -18.84 7.99
N LEU A 156 -4.23 -18.84 7.74
CA LEU A 156 -5.18 -17.90 8.34
C LEU A 156 -5.17 -17.94 9.89
N ASP A 157 -4.95 -19.11 10.48
CA ASP A 157 -4.87 -19.33 11.93
C ASP A 157 -3.49 -19.00 12.54
N GLY A 158 -2.55 -18.56 11.71
CA GLY A 158 -1.19 -18.23 12.15
C GLY A 158 -0.22 -19.42 12.19
N THR A 159 -0.67 -20.62 11.85
CA THR A 159 0.22 -21.78 11.74
C THR A 159 1.22 -21.59 10.60
N PRO A 160 2.52 -21.85 10.79
CA PRO A 160 3.47 -21.78 9.69
C PRO A 160 3.11 -22.78 8.56
N LYS A 161 3.05 -22.28 7.31
CA LYS A 161 2.81 -23.11 6.12
C LYS A 161 3.89 -24.18 5.92
N GLN A 162 5.09 -23.92 6.43
CA GLN A 162 6.25 -24.84 6.46
C GLN A 162 7.21 -24.36 7.54
N SER A 163 8.28 -25.13 7.79
CA SER A 163 9.33 -24.73 8.75
C SER A 163 9.86 -23.33 8.44
N LEU A 164 9.69 -22.40 9.37
CA LEU A 164 10.19 -21.02 9.21
C LEU A 164 11.70 -20.96 9.08
N GLY A 165 12.43 -21.85 9.78
CA GLY A 165 13.88 -21.97 9.66
C GLY A 165 14.32 -22.36 8.25
N LEU A 166 13.65 -23.37 7.66
CA LEU A 166 13.88 -23.77 6.27
C LEU A 166 13.53 -22.64 5.29
N THR A 167 12.40 -21.97 5.48
CA THR A 167 12.00 -20.83 4.65
C THR A 167 13.05 -19.71 4.70
N ARG A 168 13.52 -19.35 5.88
CA ARG A 168 14.56 -18.32 6.05
C ARG A 168 15.87 -18.72 5.39
N PHE A 169 16.25 -20.00 5.46
CA PHE A 169 17.44 -20.52 4.78
C PHE A 169 17.29 -20.44 3.26
N LEU A 170 16.20 -20.96 2.71
CA LEU A 170 15.92 -20.95 1.27
C LEU A 170 15.85 -19.53 0.68
N LEU A 171 15.34 -18.56 1.43
CA LEU A 171 15.23 -17.17 1.02
C LEU A 171 16.46 -16.31 1.36
N SER A 172 17.52 -16.88 1.95
CA SER A 172 18.68 -16.13 2.41
C SER A 172 19.39 -15.36 1.29
N LYS A 173 19.55 -15.99 0.11
CA LYS A 173 20.15 -15.36 -1.07
C LYS A 173 19.29 -14.20 -1.57
N GLN A 174 17.97 -14.37 -1.64
CA GLN A 174 17.03 -13.34 -2.11
C GLN A 174 17.01 -12.15 -1.14
N ARG A 175 17.03 -12.42 0.17
CA ARG A 175 17.14 -11.39 1.20
C ARG A 175 18.42 -10.58 1.05
N ARG A 176 19.56 -11.25 0.83
CA ARG A 176 20.83 -10.57 0.59
C ARG A 176 20.80 -9.73 -0.68
N THR A 177 20.18 -10.24 -1.75
CA THR A 177 20.03 -9.46 -3.01
C THR A 177 19.16 -8.25 -2.79
N ASP A 178 18.05 -8.37 -2.09
CA ASP A 178 17.14 -7.25 -1.77
C ASP A 178 17.87 -6.15 -0.98
N ILE A 179 18.66 -6.52 0.04
CA ILE A 179 19.50 -5.59 0.78
C ILE A 179 20.51 -4.90 -0.13
N LEU A 180 21.23 -5.66 -0.97
CA LEU A 180 22.24 -5.09 -1.87
C LEU A 180 21.64 -4.12 -2.88
N LEU A 181 20.47 -4.42 -3.46
CA LEU A 181 19.80 -3.52 -4.41
C LEU A 181 19.30 -2.26 -3.73
N THR A 182 18.79 -2.37 -2.50
CA THR A 182 18.37 -1.21 -1.71
C THR A 182 19.54 -0.30 -1.41
N HIS A 183 20.67 -0.85 -0.96
CA HIS A 183 21.89 -0.09 -0.75
C HIS A 183 22.42 0.52 -2.05
N ALA A 184 22.37 -0.22 -3.17
CA ALA A 184 22.80 0.30 -4.46
C ALA A 184 22.02 1.54 -4.90
N VAL A 185 20.75 1.68 -4.51
CA VAL A 185 20.00 2.94 -4.71
C VAL A 185 20.44 4.01 -3.74
N ASN A 186 20.53 3.69 -2.44
CA ASN A 186 20.88 4.64 -1.38
C ASN A 186 22.29 5.25 -1.55
N ASP A 187 23.23 4.44 -1.99
CA ASP A 187 24.65 4.82 -2.10
C ASP A 187 24.98 5.60 -3.38
N ARG A 188 23.98 5.84 -4.26
CA ARG A 188 24.14 6.71 -5.42
C ARG A 188 24.31 8.18 -4.96
N PRO A 189 25.15 8.99 -5.60
CA PRO A 189 25.25 10.41 -5.30
C PRO A 189 23.91 11.16 -5.40
N ASN A 190 23.06 10.73 -6.34
CA ASN A 190 21.74 11.29 -6.61
C ASN A 190 20.64 10.26 -6.31
N GLY A 191 20.81 9.47 -5.24
CA GLY A 191 19.85 8.45 -4.80
C GLY A 191 19.27 8.78 -3.43
N CYS A 192 17.99 8.47 -3.23
CA CYS A 192 17.39 8.52 -1.90
C CYS A 192 16.26 7.50 -1.74
N ILE A 193 15.95 7.20 -0.50
CA ILE A 193 14.89 6.28 -0.11
C ILE A 193 13.92 6.99 0.84
N SER A 194 12.61 6.80 0.62
CA SER A 194 11.56 7.26 1.54
C SER A 194 10.68 6.10 1.98
N GLY A 195 10.28 6.11 3.23
CA GLY A 195 9.18 5.29 3.73
C GLY A 195 7.84 5.99 3.58
N ASN A 196 6.75 5.23 3.62
CA ASN A 196 5.38 5.76 3.56
C ASN A 196 4.81 6.11 4.95
N SER A 197 5.56 5.90 6.01
CA SER A 197 5.19 6.24 7.39
C SER A 197 6.42 6.27 8.30
N PRO A 198 6.35 6.94 9.47
CA PRO A 198 7.41 6.85 10.48
C PRO A 198 7.67 5.40 10.94
N TRP A 199 6.64 4.55 10.96
CA TRP A 199 6.80 3.13 11.21
C TRP A 199 7.68 2.45 10.14
N ILE A 200 7.46 2.74 8.86
CA ILE A 200 8.25 2.18 7.78
C ILE A 200 9.66 2.75 7.74
N GLN A 201 9.87 4.03 8.10
CA GLN A 201 11.24 4.56 8.29
C GLN A 201 12.02 3.72 9.32
N GLN A 202 11.41 3.41 10.47
CA GLN A 202 12.02 2.55 11.49
C GLN A 202 12.28 1.13 10.97
N ARG A 203 11.35 0.59 10.14
CA ARG A 203 11.53 -0.72 9.51
C ARG A 203 12.67 -0.72 8.49
N ILE A 204 12.82 0.32 7.68
CA ILE A 204 13.93 0.50 6.73
C ILE A 204 15.25 0.54 7.50
N GLN A 205 15.32 1.34 8.56
CA GLN A 205 16.49 1.40 9.43
C GLN A 205 16.81 0.03 10.06
N THR A 206 15.80 -0.71 10.55
CA THR A 206 16.00 -2.01 11.18
C THR A 206 16.47 -3.08 10.18
N VAL A 207 15.93 -3.07 8.95
CA VAL A 207 16.17 -4.13 7.95
C VAL A 207 17.40 -3.84 7.11
N TYR A 208 17.57 -2.58 6.70
CA TYR A 208 18.62 -2.17 5.76
C TYR A 208 19.73 -1.33 6.40
N GLY A 209 19.53 -0.81 7.61
CA GLY A 209 20.49 0.10 8.25
C GLY A 209 20.52 1.50 7.61
N ILE A 210 19.49 1.88 6.86
CA ILE A 210 19.41 3.13 6.09
C ILE A 210 18.47 4.11 6.79
N GLU A 211 18.88 5.37 6.94
CA GLU A 211 18.01 6.48 7.33
C GLU A 211 17.20 6.92 6.10
N ALA A 212 15.90 6.64 6.10
CA ALA A 212 15.02 6.97 5.00
C ALA A 212 14.29 8.29 5.24
N GLY A 213 14.01 9.03 4.16
CA GLY A 213 13.07 10.14 4.15
C GLY A 213 11.62 9.69 4.37
N LEU A 214 10.69 10.61 4.25
CA LEU A 214 9.26 10.34 4.37
C LEU A 214 8.52 10.86 3.15
N LEU A 215 7.67 10.02 2.55
CA LEU A 215 6.67 10.39 1.56
C LEU A 215 5.37 9.71 1.94
N LEU A 216 4.47 10.45 2.57
CA LEU A 216 3.19 9.92 3.05
C LEU A 216 2.27 9.62 1.87
N PRO A 217 1.46 8.55 1.92
CA PRO A 217 0.35 8.35 1.01
C PRO A 217 -0.69 9.47 1.15
N SER A 218 -1.50 9.67 0.13
CA SER A 218 -2.59 10.63 0.17
C SER A 218 -3.95 9.96 0.06
N VAL A 219 -4.99 10.67 0.50
CA VAL A 219 -6.36 10.24 0.30
C VAL A 219 -7.14 11.39 -0.33
N ASN A 220 -7.82 11.10 -1.44
CA ASN A 220 -8.82 12.02 -1.97
C ASN A 220 -10.07 11.96 -1.06
N ILE A 221 -10.12 12.87 -0.09
CA ILE A 221 -11.19 12.90 0.91
C ILE A 221 -12.56 13.18 0.30
N ASP A 222 -12.64 13.90 -0.82
CA ASP A 222 -13.91 14.27 -1.46
C ASP A 222 -14.72 13.04 -1.90
N VAL A 223 -14.03 11.94 -2.22
CA VAL A 223 -14.67 10.66 -2.56
C VAL A 223 -15.42 10.07 -1.35
N TRP A 224 -14.93 10.33 -0.15
CA TRP A 224 -15.46 9.75 1.11
C TRP A 224 -16.43 10.69 1.83
N THR A 225 -16.40 11.99 1.56
CA THR A 225 -17.25 12.99 2.23
C THR A 225 -18.71 12.95 1.78
N GLY A 226 -19.55 13.70 2.43
CA GLY A 226 -21.00 13.82 2.19
C GLY A 226 -21.82 13.26 3.35
N ASP A 227 -23.14 13.20 3.15
CA ASP A 227 -24.07 12.77 4.19
C ASP A 227 -23.77 11.36 4.70
N SER A 228 -23.74 11.23 6.01
CA SER A 228 -23.58 9.93 6.70
C SER A 228 -24.91 9.58 7.34
N PRO A 229 -25.55 8.47 6.96
CA PRO A 229 -26.78 8.01 7.60
C PRO A 229 -26.49 7.56 9.05
N PRO A 230 -27.54 7.39 9.88
CA PRO A 230 -27.37 6.75 11.17
C PRO A 230 -26.67 5.39 11.05
N PRO A 231 -25.77 5.04 11.99
CA PRO A 231 -25.05 3.79 11.92
C PRO A 231 -25.99 2.58 12.10
N GLU A 232 -25.74 1.55 11.30
CA GLU A 232 -26.38 0.25 11.44
C GLU A 232 -25.57 -0.70 12.34
N ASP A 233 -26.15 -1.82 12.73
CA ASP A 233 -25.55 -2.79 13.67
C ASP A 233 -24.54 -3.72 13.00
N PHE A 234 -23.61 -3.15 12.25
CA PHE A 234 -22.49 -3.91 11.65
C PHE A 234 -21.17 -3.13 11.69
N VAL A 235 -20.09 -3.85 11.57
CA VAL A 235 -18.75 -3.31 11.39
C VAL A 235 -18.15 -3.76 10.06
N VAL A 236 -17.24 -2.96 9.52
CA VAL A 236 -16.54 -3.25 8.27
C VAL A 236 -15.07 -3.51 8.53
N THR A 237 -14.52 -4.58 7.93
CA THR A 237 -13.09 -4.80 7.79
C THR A 237 -12.71 -4.91 6.33
N ILE A 238 -11.58 -4.30 5.93
CA ILE A 238 -11.14 -4.22 4.53
C ILE A 238 -9.79 -4.90 4.37
N GLY A 239 -9.72 -5.84 3.43
CA GLY A 239 -8.49 -6.56 3.07
C GLY A 239 -8.73 -8.06 2.92
N ALA A 240 -7.73 -8.78 2.41
CA ALA A 240 -7.84 -10.22 2.21
C ALA A 240 -7.94 -10.98 3.54
N ALA A 241 -8.82 -11.99 3.61
CA ALA A 241 -8.90 -12.90 4.75
C ALA A 241 -7.56 -13.63 4.92
N SER A 242 -6.81 -13.21 5.93
CA SER A 242 -5.45 -13.69 6.18
C SER A 242 -5.01 -13.41 7.62
N TRP A 243 -3.99 -14.16 8.06
CA TRP A 243 -3.38 -13.92 9.36
C TRP A 243 -2.78 -12.52 9.48
N VAL A 244 -2.19 -12.02 8.39
CA VAL A 244 -1.61 -10.66 8.33
C VAL A 244 -2.66 -9.59 8.62
N LYS A 245 -3.87 -9.76 8.10
CA LYS A 245 -4.98 -8.82 8.31
C LYS A 245 -5.75 -9.06 9.62
N GLY A 246 -5.37 -10.09 10.39
CA GLY A 246 -5.98 -10.38 11.67
C GLY A 246 -7.44 -10.81 11.56
N SER A 247 -7.79 -11.49 10.45
CA SER A 247 -9.20 -11.76 10.13
C SER A 247 -9.88 -12.65 11.17
N LEU A 248 -9.20 -13.67 11.72
CA LEU A 248 -9.76 -14.48 12.80
C LEU A 248 -9.86 -13.69 14.12
N ASP A 249 -8.85 -12.86 14.43
CA ASP A 249 -8.91 -11.99 15.62
C ASP A 249 -10.09 -11.02 15.55
N THR A 250 -10.46 -10.55 14.34
CA THR A 250 -11.63 -9.68 14.13
C THR A 250 -12.93 -10.40 14.46
N VAL A 251 -13.05 -11.66 14.04
CA VAL A 251 -14.20 -12.51 14.40
C VAL A 251 -14.23 -12.78 15.91
N ASP A 252 -13.10 -13.17 16.51
CA ASP A 252 -13.02 -13.43 17.95
C ASP A 252 -13.37 -12.19 18.78
N MET A 253 -12.98 -11.00 18.32
CA MET A 253 -13.28 -9.71 18.93
C MET A 253 -14.79 -9.41 18.87
N LEU A 254 -15.51 -9.82 17.82
CA LEU A 254 -16.94 -9.56 17.66
C LEU A 254 -17.83 -10.58 18.38
N ALA A 255 -17.28 -11.71 18.82
CA ALA A 255 -18.05 -12.73 19.50
C ALA A 255 -18.81 -12.14 20.72
N GLY A 256 -20.13 -12.39 20.78
CA GLY A 256 -21.00 -11.91 21.86
C GLY A 256 -21.44 -10.44 21.77
N THR A 257 -21.05 -9.70 20.73
CA THR A 257 -21.48 -8.30 20.53
C THR A 257 -22.85 -8.17 19.86
N GLY A 258 -23.29 -9.17 19.10
CA GLY A 258 -24.48 -9.14 18.24
C GLY A 258 -24.30 -8.30 16.95
N LEU A 259 -23.10 -7.78 16.68
CA LEU A 259 -22.82 -7.03 15.46
C LEU A 259 -22.48 -7.96 14.29
N VAL A 260 -22.96 -7.61 13.11
CA VAL A 260 -22.59 -8.28 11.85
C VAL A 260 -21.20 -7.83 11.40
N LEU A 261 -20.39 -8.74 10.88
CA LEU A 261 -19.12 -8.43 10.25
C LEU A 261 -19.28 -8.38 8.73
N HIS A 262 -19.09 -7.22 8.11
CA HIS A 262 -18.87 -7.10 6.68
C HIS A 262 -17.37 -7.19 6.37
N HIS A 263 -16.95 -8.27 5.75
CA HIS A 263 -15.58 -8.48 5.28
C HIS A 263 -15.48 -8.12 3.81
N VAL A 264 -14.78 -7.03 3.51
CA VAL A 264 -14.56 -6.56 2.13
C VAL A 264 -13.19 -7.02 1.64
N GLY A 265 -13.17 -8.02 0.79
CA GLY A 265 -11.96 -8.58 0.18
C GLY A 265 -12.00 -10.09 0.02
N GLY A 266 -11.08 -10.62 -0.76
CA GLY A 266 -10.92 -12.06 -0.98
C GLY A 266 -10.04 -12.71 0.10
N GLY A 267 -9.29 -13.73 -0.29
CA GLY A 267 -8.41 -14.49 0.60
C GLY A 267 -9.03 -15.84 0.96
N ASP A 268 -8.75 -16.34 2.17
CA ASP A 268 -9.31 -17.62 2.66
C ASP A 268 -10.67 -17.39 3.34
N THR A 269 -11.65 -16.95 2.54
CA THR A 269 -12.99 -16.61 3.04
C THR A 269 -13.74 -17.82 3.56
N ASP A 270 -13.57 -19.01 2.97
CA ASP A 270 -14.20 -20.23 3.44
C ASP A 270 -13.77 -20.61 4.87
N ALA A 271 -12.49 -20.43 5.18
CA ALA A 271 -12.00 -20.68 6.53
C ALA A 271 -12.48 -19.59 7.50
N LEU A 272 -12.57 -18.32 7.03
CA LEU A 272 -13.12 -17.23 7.81
C LEU A 272 -14.60 -17.45 8.16
N GLU A 273 -15.42 -17.90 7.21
CA GLU A 273 -16.84 -18.24 7.40
C GLU A 273 -17.03 -19.36 8.42
N ARG A 274 -16.23 -20.44 8.31
CA ARG A 274 -16.27 -21.53 9.30
C ARG A 274 -15.92 -21.05 10.71
N HIS A 275 -14.93 -20.15 10.81
CA HIS A 275 -14.54 -19.58 12.09
C HIS A 275 -15.65 -18.68 12.67
N ALA A 276 -16.24 -17.80 11.85
CA ALA A 276 -17.34 -16.93 12.23
C ALA A 276 -18.55 -17.74 12.76
N ALA A 277 -18.92 -18.81 12.04
CA ALA A 277 -19.97 -19.72 12.47
C ALA A 277 -19.64 -20.37 13.84
N SER A 278 -18.40 -20.79 14.07
CA SER A 278 -17.96 -21.38 15.35
C SER A 278 -18.00 -20.41 16.51
N ARG A 279 -17.98 -19.10 16.24
CA ARG A 279 -18.06 -18.01 17.24
C ARG A 279 -19.45 -17.37 17.33
N SER A 280 -20.42 -17.86 16.58
CA SER A 280 -21.75 -17.28 16.47
C SER A 280 -21.72 -15.80 16.04
N VAL A 281 -20.80 -15.45 15.14
CA VAL A 281 -20.69 -14.14 14.52
C VAL A 281 -21.30 -14.21 13.12
N GLU A 282 -22.27 -13.35 12.84
CA GLU A 282 -22.81 -13.20 11.50
C GLU A 282 -21.78 -12.52 10.60
N LEU A 283 -21.47 -13.13 9.45
CA LEU A 283 -20.47 -12.68 8.50
C LEU A 283 -21.08 -12.50 7.11
N VAL A 284 -20.85 -11.32 6.53
CA VAL A 284 -21.14 -11.03 5.12
C VAL A 284 -19.81 -10.83 4.40
N VAL A 285 -19.57 -11.60 3.35
CA VAL A 285 -18.35 -11.50 2.54
C VAL A 285 -18.63 -10.77 1.24
N GLU A 286 -17.94 -9.65 1.05
CA GLU A 286 -17.97 -8.84 -0.16
C GLU A 286 -16.63 -9.00 -0.90
N ALA A 287 -16.55 -9.90 -1.87
CA ALA A 287 -15.29 -10.23 -2.54
C ALA A 287 -14.65 -8.99 -3.23
N ARG A 288 -15.48 -8.14 -3.84
CA ARG A 288 -15.07 -6.86 -4.44
C ARG A 288 -16.28 -5.93 -4.49
N LEU A 289 -16.07 -4.69 -4.10
CA LEU A 289 -17.06 -3.61 -4.22
C LEU A 289 -16.54 -2.54 -5.19
N SER A 290 -17.45 -1.83 -5.83
CA SER A 290 -17.13 -0.56 -6.49
C SER A 290 -16.72 0.48 -5.44
N GLN A 291 -16.02 1.54 -5.85
CA GLN A 291 -15.65 2.63 -4.93
C GLN A 291 -16.89 3.23 -4.27
N SER A 292 -17.96 3.47 -5.03
CA SER A 292 -19.22 4.02 -4.51
C SER A 292 -19.90 3.09 -3.51
N ASP A 293 -19.93 1.79 -3.78
CA ASP A 293 -20.54 0.81 -2.88
C ASP A 293 -19.74 0.67 -1.58
N LEU A 294 -18.40 0.70 -1.68
CA LEU A 294 -17.53 0.68 -0.51
C LEU A 294 -17.73 1.92 0.38
N VAL A 295 -17.80 3.10 -0.23
CA VAL A 295 -18.09 4.36 0.50
C VAL A 295 -19.45 4.27 1.20
N ASN A 296 -20.48 3.83 0.50
CA ASN A 296 -21.83 3.68 1.07
C ASN A 296 -21.86 2.66 2.22
N LEU A 297 -21.15 1.54 2.08
CA LEU A 297 -21.04 0.54 3.13
C LEU A 297 -20.34 1.11 4.37
N VAL A 298 -19.20 1.78 4.18
CA VAL A 298 -18.42 2.38 5.27
C VAL A 298 -19.22 3.44 6.00
N LYS A 299 -19.95 4.32 5.31
CA LYS A 299 -20.77 5.39 5.91
C LYS A 299 -21.88 4.85 6.82
N ARG A 300 -22.49 3.71 6.47
CA ARG A 300 -23.54 3.05 7.26
C ARG A 300 -23.00 2.23 8.43
N ALA A 301 -21.72 1.88 8.40
CA ALA A 301 -21.13 1.05 9.42
C ALA A 301 -21.08 1.72 10.80
N ARG A 302 -21.25 0.94 11.85
CA ARG A 302 -21.02 1.36 13.24
C ARG A 302 -19.57 1.81 13.42
N ALA A 303 -18.63 1.02 12.89
CA ALA A 303 -17.21 1.32 12.88
C ALA A 303 -16.51 0.57 11.74
N VAL A 304 -15.38 1.09 11.31
CA VAL A 304 -14.38 0.32 10.56
C VAL A 304 -13.38 -0.24 11.56
N VAL A 305 -13.13 -1.54 11.50
CA VAL A 305 -12.23 -2.24 12.43
C VAL A 305 -11.08 -2.89 11.67
N SER A 306 -9.88 -2.84 12.25
CA SER A 306 -8.76 -3.61 11.72
C SER A 306 -7.83 -4.11 12.80
N LEU A 307 -7.56 -5.43 12.75
CA LEU A 307 -6.58 -6.10 13.58
C LEU A 307 -5.38 -6.56 12.73
N ALA A 308 -5.01 -5.79 11.69
CA ALA A 308 -3.88 -6.11 10.85
C ALA A 308 -2.55 -6.02 11.62
N ARG A 309 -1.65 -6.98 11.33
CA ARG A 309 -0.32 -7.04 11.94
C ARG A 309 0.66 -6.20 11.16
N ALA A 310 1.34 -5.29 11.86
CA ALA A 310 2.38 -4.43 11.30
C ALA A 310 1.94 -3.74 9.98
N GLU A 311 0.75 -3.14 9.99
CA GLU A 311 0.25 -2.38 8.83
C GLU A 311 1.24 -1.25 8.49
N PRO A 312 1.66 -1.09 7.23
CA PRO A 312 2.68 -0.10 6.88
C PRO A 312 2.28 1.34 7.15
N PHE A 313 1.10 1.75 6.75
CA PHE A 313 0.57 3.10 6.95
C PHE A 313 -0.83 3.08 7.58
N GLY A 314 -1.79 2.47 6.89
CA GLY A 314 -3.19 2.45 7.33
C GLY A 314 -4.05 3.48 6.59
N LEU A 315 -4.33 3.25 5.31
CA LEU A 315 -5.28 4.06 4.55
C LEU A 315 -6.71 3.89 5.08
N THR A 316 -7.07 2.69 5.48
CA THR A 316 -8.42 2.34 5.95
C THR A 316 -8.96 3.23 7.09
N PRO A 317 -8.22 3.54 8.18
CA PRO A 317 -8.72 4.48 9.19
C PRO A 317 -8.92 5.89 8.65
N ILE A 318 -8.07 6.35 7.75
CA ILE A 318 -8.19 7.68 7.13
C ILE A 318 -9.45 7.74 6.25
N GLU A 319 -9.68 6.73 5.44
CA GLU A 319 -10.89 6.57 4.61
C GLU A 319 -12.14 6.54 5.49
N ALA A 320 -12.12 5.82 6.60
CA ALA A 320 -13.22 5.77 7.57
C ALA A 320 -13.49 7.14 8.21
N GLN A 321 -12.45 7.82 8.68
CA GLN A 321 -12.53 9.15 9.27
C GLN A 321 -13.11 10.16 8.26
N ALA A 322 -12.66 10.13 7.00
CA ALA A 322 -13.19 10.96 5.92
C ALA A 322 -14.68 10.68 5.67
N ALA A 323 -15.10 9.42 5.75
CA ALA A 323 -16.49 9.00 5.59
C ALA A 323 -17.40 9.33 6.80
N GLY A 324 -16.86 9.82 7.92
CA GLY A 324 -17.63 10.07 9.14
C GLY A 324 -17.83 8.82 10.00
N THR A 325 -17.04 7.77 9.76
CA THR A 325 -17.16 6.48 10.45
C THR A 325 -16.01 6.28 11.45
N PRO A 326 -16.29 5.93 12.70
CA PRO A 326 -15.25 5.63 13.68
C PRO A 326 -14.26 4.57 13.22
N ALA A 327 -12.97 4.87 13.38
CA ALA A 327 -11.87 3.95 13.11
C ALA A 327 -11.41 3.29 14.43
N LEU A 328 -11.57 1.98 14.56
CA LEU A 328 -11.10 1.20 15.71
C LEU A 328 -9.99 0.27 15.23
N MET A 329 -8.75 0.59 15.57
CA MET A 329 -7.57 -0.10 15.04
C MET A 329 -6.79 -0.79 16.16
N VAL A 330 -6.12 -1.88 15.81
CA VAL A 330 -5.13 -2.46 16.72
C VAL A 330 -3.96 -1.48 16.91
N ASP A 331 -3.47 -1.36 18.15
CA ASP A 331 -2.33 -0.50 18.48
C ASP A 331 -1.01 -1.10 17.97
N GLU A 332 -0.85 -1.18 16.64
CA GLU A 332 0.31 -1.73 15.96
C GLU A 332 0.63 -0.97 14.66
N GLY A 333 1.92 -0.92 14.31
CA GLY A 333 2.38 -0.45 13.00
C GLY A 333 2.03 1.00 12.69
N GLY A 334 1.66 1.24 11.45
CA GLY A 334 1.31 2.55 10.90
C GLY A 334 0.02 3.13 11.45
N TYR A 335 -0.86 2.33 12.05
CA TYR A 335 -2.09 2.84 12.66
C TYR A 335 -1.83 3.89 13.73
N ARG A 336 -0.68 3.81 14.43
CA ARG A 336 -0.24 4.81 15.42
C ARG A 336 0.03 6.19 14.83
N HIS A 337 0.08 6.30 13.51
CA HIS A 337 0.30 7.56 12.79
C HIS A 337 -0.95 8.06 12.06
N THR A 338 -1.98 7.22 11.94
CA THR A 338 -3.21 7.55 11.23
C THR A 338 -4.43 7.64 12.14
N VAL A 339 -4.28 7.19 13.40
CA VAL A 339 -5.30 7.30 14.44
C VAL A 339 -4.66 7.89 15.69
N GLU A 340 -5.25 8.96 16.21
CA GLU A 340 -4.94 9.52 17.52
C GLU A 340 -5.92 8.98 18.54
N GLU A 341 -5.38 8.25 19.56
CA GLU A 341 -6.17 7.53 20.56
C GLU A 341 -7.17 8.45 21.28
N GLY A 342 -8.47 8.14 21.17
CA GLY A 342 -9.56 8.87 21.81
C GLY A 342 -9.90 10.21 21.16
N VAL A 343 -9.15 10.66 20.16
CA VAL A 343 -9.31 11.94 19.45
C VAL A 343 -9.91 11.73 18.07
N SER A 344 -9.26 10.90 17.21
CA SER A 344 -9.74 10.62 15.85
C SER A 344 -10.23 9.16 15.68
N GLY A 345 -10.22 8.37 16.73
CA GLY A 345 -10.60 6.95 16.75
C GLY A 345 -10.04 6.27 17.98
N ARG A 346 -9.84 4.96 17.91
CA ARG A 346 -9.26 4.19 19.01
C ARG A 346 -8.11 3.31 18.53
N LEU A 347 -7.05 3.26 19.34
CA LEU A 347 -5.95 2.31 19.26
C LEU A 347 -6.05 1.31 20.40
N LEU A 348 -6.30 0.05 20.08
CA LEU A 348 -6.69 -0.96 21.07
C LEU A 348 -5.71 -2.13 21.05
N ALA A 349 -5.34 -2.62 22.23
CA ALA A 349 -4.47 -3.79 22.34
C ALA A 349 -5.16 -5.04 21.78
N ARG A 350 -4.42 -5.83 21.01
CA ARG A 350 -4.89 -7.14 20.52
C ARG A 350 -5.16 -8.06 21.69
N GLY A 351 -6.32 -8.73 21.70
CA GLY A 351 -6.74 -9.65 22.76
C GLY A 351 -7.46 -8.99 23.94
N ASP A 352 -7.46 -7.68 24.06
CA ASP A 352 -8.25 -6.98 25.07
C ASP A 352 -9.68 -6.72 24.55
N TRP A 353 -10.43 -7.81 24.36
CA TRP A 353 -11.79 -7.74 23.80
C TRP A 353 -12.73 -6.87 24.64
N LYS A 354 -12.50 -6.74 25.94
CA LYS A 354 -13.29 -5.86 26.80
C LYS A 354 -13.18 -4.39 26.35
N MET A 355 -11.98 -3.92 26.06
CA MET A 355 -11.76 -2.56 25.57
C MET A 355 -12.32 -2.37 24.15
N TRP A 356 -12.20 -3.38 23.28
CA TRP A 356 -12.83 -3.36 21.95
C TRP A 356 -14.35 -3.26 22.04
N HIS A 357 -15.00 -4.04 22.90
CA HIS A 357 -16.46 -3.96 23.11
C HIS A 357 -16.89 -2.59 23.64
N ALA A 358 -16.13 -2.00 24.56
CA ALA A 358 -16.38 -0.65 25.05
C ALA A 358 -16.27 0.39 23.92
N ALA A 359 -15.24 0.30 23.08
CA ALA A 359 -15.06 1.19 21.91
C ALA A 359 -16.18 1.03 20.87
N LEU A 360 -16.64 -0.20 20.61
CA LEU A 360 -17.79 -0.46 19.74
C LEU A 360 -19.09 0.14 20.27
N LYS A 361 -19.29 0.20 21.60
CA LYS A 361 -20.41 0.92 22.19
C LYS A 361 -20.27 2.44 22.03
N GLN A 362 -19.07 2.98 22.25
CA GLN A 362 -18.80 4.41 22.07
C GLN A 362 -19.01 4.84 20.62
N SER A 363 -18.67 4.00 19.65
CA SER A 363 -18.83 4.31 18.23
C SER A 363 -20.28 4.42 17.75
N ALA A 364 -21.25 4.04 18.56
CA ALA A 364 -22.68 4.26 18.30
C ALA A 364 -23.14 5.67 18.68
N ASP A 365 -22.40 6.37 19.51
CA ASP A 365 -22.76 7.71 20.01
C ASP A 365 -22.53 8.75 18.89
N PRO A 366 -23.56 9.51 18.46
CA PRO A 366 -23.45 10.47 17.37
C PRO A 366 -22.42 11.58 17.65
N ASP A 367 -22.30 12.05 18.88
CA ASP A 367 -21.38 13.13 19.25
C ASP A 367 -19.95 12.66 19.21
N ILE A 368 -19.69 11.42 19.61
CA ILE A 368 -18.38 10.79 19.52
C ILE A 368 -18.00 10.58 18.05
N ARG A 369 -18.92 10.07 17.24
CA ARG A 369 -18.72 9.87 15.79
C ARG A 369 -18.33 11.16 15.09
N SER A 370 -19.10 12.24 15.30
CA SER A 370 -18.85 13.55 14.71
C SER A 370 -17.48 14.08 15.11
N ARG A 371 -17.18 14.07 16.40
CA ARG A 371 -15.90 14.57 16.94
C ARG A 371 -14.70 13.81 16.40
N TRP A 372 -14.74 12.46 16.38
CA TRP A 372 -13.64 11.64 15.87
C TRP A 372 -13.45 11.82 14.37
N SER A 373 -14.52 11.93 13.61
CA SER A 373 -14.46 12.19 12.19
C SER A 373 -13.86 13.55 11.88
N GLU A 374 -14.31 14.61 12.55
CA GLU A 374 -13.80 15.95 12.37
C GLU A 374 -12.29 16.03 12.68
N ALA A 375 -11.88 15.50 13.83
CA ALA A 375 -10.48 15.45 14.21
C ALA A 375 -9.62 14.63 13.21
N GLY A 376 -10.14 13.50 12.72
CA GLY A 376 -9.42 12.65 11.78
C GLY A 376 -9.18 13.28 10.40
N ARG A 377 -10.09 14.17 9.96
CA ARG A 377 -9.96 14.84 8.66
C ARG A 377 -8.86 15.89 8.60
N THR A 378 -8.41 16.42 9.72
CA THR A 378 -7.46 17.54 9.77
C THR A 378 -6.02 17.18 9.40
N ASN A 379 -5.66 15.91 9.46
CA ASN A 379 -4.27 15.43 9.28
C ASN A 379 -4.10 14.47 8.08
N ILE A 380 -5.02 14.52 7.11
CA ILE A 380 -4.95 13.65 5.94
C ILE A 380 -4.14 14.34 4.85
N PRO A 381 -3.00 13.77 4.41
CA PRO A 381 -2.28 14.31 3.27
C PRO A 381 -3.14 14.26 2.01
N THR A 382 -3.24 15.40 1.34
CA THR A 382 -3.94 15.51 0.06
C THR A 382 -3.02 15.06 -1.09
N PRO A 383 -3.57 14.71 -2.27
CA PRO A 383 -2.76 14.44 -3.45
C PRO A 383 -1.82 15.59 -3.84
N THR A 384 -2.23 16.84 -3.64
CA THR A 384 -1.41 18.03 -3.91
C THR A 384 -0.23 18.10 -2.94
N GLU A 385 -0.46 17.95 -1.64
CA GLU A 385 0.62 17.95 -0.64
C GLU A 385 1.62 16.81 -0.87
N GLN A 386 1.16 15.64 -1.27
CA GLN A 386 2.03 14.53 -1.63
C GLN A 386 2.85 14.84 -2.89
N ALA A 387 2.23 15.49 -3.89
CA ALA A 387 2.92 15.91 -5.12
C ALA A 387 4.01 16.95 -4.82
N ASP A 388 3.74 17.92 -3.95
CA ASP A 388 4.72 18.93 -3.50
C ASP A 388 5.88 18.28 -2.74
N ALA A 389 5.57 17.30 -1.89
CA ALA A 389 6.58 16.54 -1.16
C ALA A 389 7.48 15.74 -2.12
N LEU A 390 6.88 15.02 -3.09
CA LEU A 390 7.65 14.29 -4.10
C LEU A 390 8.50 15.24 -4.95
N HIS A 391 7.92 16.38 -5.37
CA HIS A 391 8.66 17.40 -6.12
C HIS A 391 9.88 17.89 -5.33
N SER A 392 9.72 18.19 -4.06
CA SER A 392 10.82 18.62 -3.19
C SER A 392 11.92 17.54 -3.07
N ILE A 393 11.55 16.27 -2.95
CA ILE A 393 12.48 15.15 -2.92
C ILE A 393 13.26 15.07 -4.24
N VAL A 394 12.57 15.06 -5.37
CA VAL A 394 13.20 14.93 -6.70
C VAL A 394 14.07 16.13 -7.01
N LYS A 395 13.60 17.35 -6.73
CA LYS A 395 14.37 18.58 -6.95
C LYS A 395 15.72 18.60 -6.21
N ASN A 396 15.76 18.02 -5.02
CA ASN A 396 17.01 17.91 -4.25
C ASN A 396 18.00 16.89 -4.84
N LEU A 397 17.55 15.99 -5.70
CA LEU A 397 18.36 14.99 -6.39
C LEU A 397 18.86 15.48 -7.75
N LEU A 398 18.15 16.43 -8.37
CA LEU A 398 18.56 16.99 -9.67
C LEU A 398 19.88 17.77 -9.52
N PRO A 399 20.73 17.75 -10.57
CA PRO A 399 21.92 18.59 -10.59
C PRO A 399 21.55 20.05 -10.33
N ARG A 400 22.31 20.72 -9.48
CA ARG A 400 22.15 22.18 -9.29
C ARG A 400 22.69 22.86 -10.54
N GLU A 401 21.88 23.72 -11.14
CA GLU A 401 22.29 24.60 -12.25
C GLU A 401 23.44 25.50 -11.85
#